data_8966d2a818d41d15caab078849327a99
#
_entry.id   8966d2a818d41d15caab078849327a99
#
_cell.length_a   1.000
_cell.length_b   1.000
_cell.length_c   1.000
_cell.angle_alpha   90.00
_cell.angle_beta   90.00
_cell.angle_gamma   90.00
#
_symmetry.space_group_name_H-M   'P 1'
#
loop_
_entity.id
_entity.type
_entity.pdbx_description
1 polymer ?
#
loop_
_entity_poly.entity_id
_entity_poly.type
_entity_poly.pdbx_seq_one_letter_code
_entity_poly.pdbx_strand_id
1 'polypeptide(L)'
;DVYKRQIVGCELYIAKDHLNKSSENNKTHHLTVLAKNLQGYENLCTLVSIGHLKGFYRKPRIDRKLLFEYSDGLIVLSGCLNGEVCHNILKGRKDEAIKIAAEYKNILGDRYFIEIQGTCLKEQVRVNKVLKEIAKKLDIKVVATNDCHYLTKNDYHSHDTLLCIQTNSLVKEERRFRFNGNEFYLKSKDEMVDALE
;
A
#
# COMPACT_ATOMS: atom_id res chain seq x y z
N ASP A 1 1.08 13.99 23.63
CA ASP A 1 -0.35 13.75 23.44
C ASP A 1 -0.60 12.95 22.17
N VAL A 2 -0.76 11.64 22.31
CA VAL A 2 -1.01 10.68 21.21
C VAL A 2 -2.24 11.06 20.38
N TYR A 3 -3.22 11.73 20.97
CA TYR A 3 -4.49 12.09 20.31
C TYR A 3 -4.46 13.40 19.49
N LYS A 4 -3.40 14.19 19.55
CA LYS A 4 -3.40 15.54 18.94
C LYS A 4 -2.87 15.59 17.50
N ARG A 5 -2.24 14.51 16.99
CA ARG A 5 -1.60 14.49 15.66
C ARG A 5 -1.76 13.15 14.97
N GLN A 6 -2.93 12.54 15.05
CA GLN A 6 -3.24 11.33 14.32
C GLN A 6 -3.62 11.64 12.87
N ILE A 7 -3.13 10.82 11.95
CA ILE A 7 -3.56 10.82 10.56
C ILE A 7 -4.42 9.57 10.38
N VAL A 8 -5.70 9.77 10.05
CA VAL A 8 -6.63 8.66 9.80
C VAL A 8 -6.40 8.15 8.39
N GLY A 9 -6.25 6.85 8.25
CA GLY A 9 -6.04 6.21 6.96
C GLY A 9 -6.44 4.75 6.96
N CYS A 10 -6.39 4.14 5.77
CA CYS A 10 -6.67 2.72 5.57
C CYS A 10 -5.86 2.20 4.39
N GLU A 11 -5.34 0.98 4.49
CA GLU A 11 -4.87 0.22 3.34
C GLU A 11 -6.08 -0.44 2.67
N LEU A 12 -6.38 -0.02 1.45
CA LEU A 12 -7.50 -0.53 0.66
C LEU A 12 -7.03 -1.59 -0.33
N TYR A 13 -7.92 -2.52 -0.66
CA TYR A 13 -7.71 -3.54 -1.69
C TYR A 13 -8.40 -3.12 -2.99
N ILE A 14 -7.61 -2.79 -4.01
CA ILE A 14 -8.10 -2.37 -5.32
C ILE A 14 -8.24 -3.59 -6.23
N ALA A 15 -9.46 -3.91 -6.63
CA ALA A 15 -9.78 -4.92 -7.64
C ALA A 15 -10.00 -4.26 -9.01
N LYS A 16 -10.01 -5.06 -10.06
CA LYS A 16 -10.38 -4.58 -11.40
C LYS A 16 -11.84 -4.13 -11.46
N ASP A 17 -12.73 -4.87 -10.80
CA ASP A 17 -14.16 -4.58 -10.62
C ASP A 17 -14.57 -5.16 -9.27
N HIS A 18 -14.99 -4.29 -8.33
CA HIS A 18 -15.30 -4.70 -6.96
C HIS A 18 -16.59 -5.52 -6.85
N LEU A 19 -17.51 -5.43 -7.82
CA LEU A 19 -18.76 -6.17 -7.84
C LEU A 19 -18.60 -7.57 -8.44
N ASN A 20 -17.59 -7.80 -9.26
CA ASN A 20 -17.31 -9.11 -9.85
C ASN A 20 -16.61 -10.03 -8.82
N LYS A 21 -17.35 -11.02 -8.31
CA LYS A 21 -16.91 -11.99 -7.29
C LYS A 21 -16.41 -13.31 -7.89
N SER A 22 -15.90 -13.30 -9.11
CA SER A 22 -15.31 -14.48 -9.75
C SER A 22 -13.87 -14.75 -9.27
N SER A 23 -13.43 -16.01 -9.41
CA SER A 23 -12.04 -16.38 -9.13
C SER A 23 -11.03 -15.67 -10.03
N GLU A 24 -11.40 -15.34 -11.27
CA GLU A 24 -10.57 -14.61 -12.24
C GLU A 24 -10.33 -13.16 -11.81
N ASN A 25 -11.28 -12.55 -11.09
CA ASN A 25 -11.20 -11.18 -10.56
C ASN A 25 -10.70 -11.13 -9.11
N ASN A 26 -10.09 -12.19 -8.60
CA ASN A 26 -9.66 -12.26 -7.20
C ASN A 26 -8.37 -11.48 -6.89
N LYS A 27 -7.65 -11.05 -7.93
CA LYS A 27 -6.43 -10.29 -7.74
C LYS A 27 -6.74 -8.88 -7.26
N THR A 28 -6.10 -8.50 -6.16
CA THR A 28 -6.20 -7.16 -5.59
C THR A 28 -4.83 -6.53 -5.45
N HIS A 29 -4.81 -5.20 -5.45
CA HIS A 29 -3.63 -4.40 -5.20
C HIS A 29 -3.82 -3.57 -3.94
N HIS A 30 -2.76 -3.37 -3.19
CA HIS A 30 -2.76 -2.53 -2.00
C HIS A 30 -2.65 -1.07 -2.37
N LEU A 31 -3.37 -0.22 -1.65
CA LEU A 31 -3.32 1.22 -1.82
C LEU A 31 -3.49 1.90 -0.46
N THR A 32 -2.55 2.73 -0.07
CA THR A 32 -2.64 3.49 1.17
C THR A 32 -3.43 4.78 0.92
N VAL A 33 -4.50 4.97 1.68
CA VAL A 33 -5.37 6.15 1.56
C VAL A 33 -5.50 6.84 2.90
N LEU A 34 -5.28 8.16 2.94
CA LEU A 34 -5.29 8.99 4.14
C LEU A 34 -6.36 10.06 4.01
N ALA A 35 -7.04 10.38 5.12
CA ALA A 35 -7.97 11.49 5.19
C ALA A 35 -7.22 12.80 5.42
N LYS A 36 -7.37 13.77 4.52
CA LYS A 36 -6.80 15.12 4.62
C LYS A 36 -7.63 16.04 5.51
N ASN A 37 -8.96 15.82 5.52
CA ASN A 37 -9.95 16.64 6.22
C ASN A 37 -11.19 15.79 6.54
N LEU A 38 -12.23 16.40 7.13
CA LEU A 38 -13.46 15.70 7.51
C LEU A 38 -14.16 15.07 6.30
N GLN A 39 -14.25 15.77 5.17
CA GLN A 39 -14.84 15.20 3.94
C GLN A 39 -14.08 13.94 3.49
N GLY A 40 -12.74 13.97 3.53
CA GLY A 40 -11.92 12.79 3.22
C GLY A 40 -12.17 11.64 4.21
N TYR A 41 -12.37 11.93 5.48
CA TYR A 41 -12.73 10.91 6.47
C TYR A 41 -14.08 10.26 6.16
N GLU A 42 -15.12 11.05 5.86
CA GLU A 42 -16.43 10.55 5.49
C GLU A 42 -16.38 9.71 4.21
N ASN A 43 -15.64 10.17 3.20
CA ASN A 43 -15.40 9.43 1.96
C ASN A 43 -14.64 8.12 2.22
N LEU A 44 -13.63 8.13 3.08
CA LEU A 44 -12.90 6.92 3.44
C LEU A 44 -13.81 5.91 4.15
N CYS A 45 -14.65 6.35 5.09
CA CYS A 45 -15.65 5.51 5.75
C CYS A 45 -16.63 4.90 4.72
N THR A 46 -17.06 5.69 3.74
CA THR A 46 -17.95 5.24 2.66
C THR A 46 -17.28 4.17 1.81
N LEU A 47 -16.02 4.38 1.37
CA LEU A 47 -15.26 3.41 0.59
C LEU A 47 -15.05 2.09 1.34
N VAL A 48 -14.67 2.17 2.62
CA VAL A 48 -14.51 0.98 3.48
C VAL A 48 -15.84 0.24 3.62
N SER A 49 -16.93 0.95 3.87
CA SER A 49 -18.27 0.37 4.01
C SER A 49 -18.73 -0.33 2.72
N ILE A 50 -18.55 0.30 1.56
CA ILE A 50 -18.89 -0.31 0.27
C ILE A 50 -18.01 -1.55 0.02
N GLY A 51 -16.72 -1.46 0.33
CA GLY A 51 -15.80 -2.59 0.21
C GLY A 51 -16.26 -3.81 1.01
N HIS A 52 -16.77 -3.61 2.22
CA HIS A 52 -17.29 -4.68 3.08
C HIS A 52 -18.68 -5.16 2.64
N LEU A 53 -19.62 -4.25 2.36
CA LEU A 53 -21.01 -4.60 2.10
C LEU A 53 -21.26 -5.11 0.68
N LYS A 54 -20.59 -4.52 -0.33
CA LYS A 54 -20.82 -4.82 -1.74
C LYS A 54 -19.65 -5.55 -2.38
N GLY A 55 -18.42 -5.10 -2.09
CA GLY A 55 -17.20 -5.58 -2.74
C GLY A 55 -16.55 -6.80 -2.09
N PHE A 56 -17.09 -7.33 -0.99
CA PHE A 56 -16.46 -8.42 -0.25
C PHE A 56 -16.40 -9.71 -1.07
N TYR A 57 -15.20 -10.15 -1.36
CA TYR A 57 -14.87 -11.47 -1.87
C TYR A 57 -13.50 -11.88 -1.34
N ARG A 58 -13.47 -12.74 -0.31
CA ARG A 58 -12.29 -13.10 0.51
C ARG A 58 -11.71 -11.92 1.29
N LYS A 59 -11.75 -10.71 0.74
CA LYS A 59 -11.32 -9.43 1.32
C LYS A 59 -12.32 -8.34 0.95
N PRO A 60 -12.42 -7.26 1.73
CA PRO A 60 -13.16 -6.07 1.34
C PRO A 60 -12.43 -5.39 0.17
N ARG A 61 -13.11 -5.19 -0.95
CA ARG A 61 -12.50 -4.66 -2.18
C ARG A 61 -13.28 -3.45 -2.69
N ILE A 62 -12.55 -2.50 -3.23
CA ILE A 62 -13.09 -1.43 -4.08
C ILE A 62 -12.40 -1.49 -5.45
N ASP A 63 -12.80 -0.66 -6.39
CA ASP A 63 -12.06 -0.43 -7.63
C ASP A 63 -11.68 1.04 -7.80
N ARG A 64 -10.89 1.35 -8.83
CA ARG A 64 -10.43 2.72 -9.09
C ARG A 64 -11.58 3.67 -9.39
N LYS A 65 -12.62 3.21 -10.10
CA LYS A 65 -13.78 4.03 -10.42
C LYS A 65 -14.47 4.54 -9.15
N LEU A 66 -14.71 3.63 -8.21
CA LEU A 66 -15.31 3.97 -6.92
C LEU A 66 -14.40 4.88 -6.09
N LEU A 67 -13.09 4.60 -6.06
CA LEU A 67 -12.13 5.45 -5.37
C LEU A 67 -12.13 6.87 -5.92
N PHE A 68 -12.18 7.03 -7.24
CA PHE A 68 -12.18 8.34 -7.88
C PHE A 68 -13.47 9.13 -7.64
N GLU A 69 -14.61 8.45 -7.59
CA GLU A 69 -15.92 9.03 -7.23
C GLU A 69 -15.91 9.63 -5.82
N TYR A 70 -15.24 8.98 -4.85
CA TYR A 70 -15.16 9.41 -3.47
C TYR A 70 -13.77 9.97 -3.08
N SER A 71 -13.06 10.57 -4.02
CA SER A 71 -11.65 10.98 -3.78
C SER A 71 -11.47 12.34 -3.12
N ASP A 72 -12.53 13.13 -2.96
CA ASP A 72 -12.42 14.44 -2.35
C ASP A 72 -11.96 14.37 -0.90
N GLY A 73 -10.97 15.22 -0.55
CA GLY A 73 -10.36 15.22 0.78
C GLY A 73 -9.48 14.01 1.10
N LEU A 74 -9.21 13.12 0.13
CA LEU A 74 -8.30 11.99 0.30
C LEU A 74 -6.90 12.31 -0.25
N ILE A 75 -5.90 11.80 0.44
CA ILE A 75 -4.50 11.66 -0.03
C ILE A 75 -4.28 10.19 -0.32
N VAL A 76 -3.65 9.88 -1.46
CA VAL A 76 -3.43 8.52 -1.93
C VAL A 76 -1.94 8.29 -2.15
N LEU A 77 -1.41 7.20 -1.60
CA LEU A 77 -0.03 6.75 -1.82
C LEU A 77 -0.04 5.51 -2.73
N SER A 78 0.99 5.34 -3.55
CA SER A 78 1.02 4.26 -4.56
C SER A 78 1.09 2.83 -4.00
N GLY A 79 1.26 2.69 -2.68
CA GLY A 79 1.27 1.42 -1.97
C GLY A 79 2.61 0.67 -2.02
N CYS A 80 2.64 -0.49 -1.38
CA CYS A 80 3.79 -1.38 -1.27
C CYS A 80 4.07 -2.15 -2.59
N LEU A 81 4.91 -3.19 -2.54
CA LEU A 81 5.18 -4.07 -3.71
C LEU A 81 3.92 -4.71 -4.31
N ASN A 82 2.84 -4.84 -3.52
CA ASN A 82 1.54 -5.32 -3.98
C ASN A 82 0.67 -4.21 -4.59
N GLY A 83 1.10 -2.93 -4.57
CA GLY A 83 0.42 -1.83 -5.24
C GLY A 83 0.41 -1.99 -6.76
N GLU A 84 -0.56 -1.38 -7.45
CA GLU A 84 -0.71 -1.53 -8.91
C GLU A 84 0.53 -1.08 -9.69
N VAL A 85 1.12 0.06 -9.30
CA VAL A 85 2.31 0.62 -9.95
C VAL A 85 3.51 -0.31 -9.74
N CYS A 86 3.80 -0.66 -8.49
CA CYS A 86 4.92 -1.54 -8.14
C CYS A 86 4.78 -2.93 -8.79
N HIS A 87 3.58 -3.50 -8.76
CA HIS A 87 3.32 -4.80 -9.39
C HIS A 87 3.64 -4.79 -10.88
N ASN A 88 3.27 -3.74 -11.62
CA ASN A 88 3.57 -3.63 -13.05
C ASN A 88 5.07 -3.45 -13.30
N ILE A 89 5.78 -2.70 -12.46
CA ILE A 89 7.24 -2.59 -12.52
C ILE A 89 7.90 -3.96 -12.33
N LEU A 90 7.47 -4.74 -11.32
CA LEU A 90 7.99 -6.09 -11.04
C LEU A 90 7.78 -7.05 -12.20
N LYS A 91 6.71 -6.89 -12.97
CA LYS A 91 6.39 -7.68 -14.17
C LYS A 91 7.06 -7.15 -15.45
N GLY A 92 7.95 -6.15 -15.35
CA GLY A 92 8.63 -5.56 -16.51
C GLY A 92 7.74 -4.67 -17.37
N ARG A 93 6.54 -4.30 -16.91
CA ARG A 93 5.55 -3.50 -17.63
C ARG A 93 5.62 -2.03 -17.23
N LYS A 94 6.78 -1.39 -17.44
CA LYS A 94 7.04 -0.01 -17.01
C LYS A 94 6.05 1.00 -17.62
N ASP A 95 5.70 0.83 -18.91
CA ASP A 95 4.76 1.75 -19.57
C ASP A 95 3.37 1.68 -18.97
N GLU A 96 2.90 0.49 -18.57
CA GLU A 96 1.64 0.32 -17.87
C GLU A 96 1.68 0.94 -16.47
N ALA A 97 2.79 0.81 -15.75
CA ALA A 97 3.00 1.47 -14.47
C ALA A 97 2.93 3.00 -14.59
N ILE A 98 3.52 3.57 -15.65
CA ILE A 98 3.45 5.01 -15.95
C ILE A 98 2.01 5.45 -16.23
N LYS A 99 1.25 4.69 -17.04
CA LYS A 99 -0.16 5.01 -17.35
C LYS A 99 -1.03 5.03 -16.09
N ILE A 100 -0.87 4.01 -15.24
CA ILE A 100 -1.61 3.93 -13.97
C ILE A 100 -1.25 5.12 -13.06
N ALA A 101 0.02 5.42 -12.88
CA ALA A 101 0.46 6.57 -12.07
C ALA A 101 -0.07 7.91 -12.63
N ALA A 102 -0.08 8.07 -13.95
CA ALA A 102 -0.62 9.24 -14.63
C ALA A 102 -2.14 9.38 -14.43
N GLU A 103 -2.90 8.27 -14.47
CA GLU A 103 -4.34 8.27 -14.19
C GLU A 103 -4.65 8.77 -12.76
N TYR A 104 -3.93 8.24 -11.75
CA TYR A 104 -4.04 8.72 -10.38
C TYR A 104 -3.67 10.21 -10.25
N LYS A 105 -2.55 10.64 -10.86
CA LYS A 105 -2.12 12.06 -10.85
C LYS A 105 -3.13 12.97 -11.51
N ASN A 106 -3.71 12.58 -12.64
CA ASN A 106 -4.69 13.40 -13.35
C ASN A 106 -5.96 13.67 -12.53
N ILE A 107 -6.42 12.70 -11.73
CA ILE A 107 -7.64 12.82 -10.94
C ILE A 107 -7.36 13.45 -9.56
N LEU A 108 -6.30 13.03 -8.90
CA LEU A 108 -5.99 13.44 -7.53
C LEU A 108 -5.10 14.69 -7.45
N GLY A 109 -4.43 15.04 -8.53
CA GLY A 109 -3.50 16.17 -8.57
C GLY A 109 -2.37 16.02 -7.54
N ASP A 110 -2.18 17.03 -6.70
CA ASP A 110 -1.15 17.05 -5.64
C ASP A 110 -1.46 16.18 -4.42
N ARG A 111 -2.59 15.48 -4.44
CA ARG A 111 -3.00 14.53 -3.40
C ARG A 111 -2.56 13.09 -3.72
N TYR A 112 -1.90 12.84 -4.85
CA TYR A 112 -1.29 11.56 -5.18
C TYR A 112 0.22 11.60 -4.96
N PHE A 113 0.76 10.58 -4.30
CA PHE A 113 2.18 10.46 -3.99
C PHE A 113 2.71 9.10 -4.44
N ILE A 114 3.90 9.09 -4.99
CA ILE A 114 4.67 7.87 -5.17
C ILE A 114 5.27 7.47 -3.82
N GLU A 115 4.98 6.28 -3.36
CA GLU A 115 5.47 5.71 -2.11
C GLU A 115 6.71 4.86 -2.38
N ILE A 116 7.83 5.19 -1.72
CA ILE A 116 9.04 4.38 -1.71
C ILE A 116 9.24 3.81 -0.30
N GLN A 117 9.65 2.55 -0.21
CA GLN A 117 9.75 1.86 1.08
C GLN A 117 11.18 1.46 1.42
N GLY A 118 11.54 1.60 2.71
CA GLY A 118 12.84 1.27 3.27
C GLY A 118 12.95 -0.17 3.80
N THR A 119 12.26 -1.14 3.20
CA THR A 119 12.23 -2.55 3.67
C THR A 119 13.48 -3.35 3.33
N CYS A 120 14.43 -2.77 2.60
CA CYS A 120 15.69 -3.38 2.18
C CYS A 120 15.56 -4.70 1.37
N LEU A 121 14.36 -5.07 0.92
CA LEU A 121 14.16 -6.19 0.02
C LEU A 121 14.76 -5.88 -1.37
N LYS A 122 15.42 -6.84 -1.99
CA LYS A 122 16.05 -6.66 -3.32
C LYS A 122 15.06 -6.15 -4.38
N GLU A 123 13.83 -6.67 -4.35
CA GLU A 123 12.73 -6.24 -5.21
C GLU A 123 12.34 -4.80 -4.93
N GLN A 124 12.27 -4.41 -3.65
CA GLN A 124 11.90 -3.05 -3.22
C GLN A 124 12.96 -2.04 -3.67
N VAL A 125 14.24 -2.34 -3.46
CA VAL A 125 15.34 -1.47 -3.90
C VAL A 125 15.29 -1.23 -5.42
N ARG A 126 15.05 -2.30 -6.21
CA ARG A 126 14.90 -2.19 -7.67
C ARG A 126 13.68 -1.35 -8.06
N VAL A 127 12.54 -1.58 -7.41
CA VAL A 127 11.28 -0.87 -7.68
C VAL A 127 11.41 0.60 -7.29
N ASN A 128 12.02 0.93 -6.15
CA ASN A 128 12.22 2.31 -5.70
C ASN A 128 12.96 3.17 -6.75
N LYS A 129 13.96 2.59 -7.45
CA LYS A 129 14.68 3.31 -8.54
C LYS A 129 13.73 3.71 -9.66
N VAL A 130 12.91 2.77 -10.12
CA VAL A 130 11.94 3.02 -11.21
C VAL A 130 10.82 3.96 -10.75
N LEU A 131 10.37 3.85 -9.49
CA LEU A 131 9.38 4.75 -8.92
C LEU A 131 9.88 6.20 -8.86
N LYS A 132 11.15 6.43 -8.47
CA LYS A 132 11.78 7.77 -8.49
C LYS A 132 11.81 8.35 -9.93
N GLU A 133 12.06 7.52 -10.95
CA GLU A 133 12.02 7.95 -12.37
C GLU A 133 10.59 8.30 -12.81
N ILE A 134 9.59 7.48 -12.46
CA ILE A 134 8.18 7.74 -12.77
C ILE A 134 7.71 9.03 -12.09
N ALA A 135 8.04 9.21 -10.81
CA ALA A 135 7.71 10.40 -10.04
C ALA A 135 8.26 11.68 -10.71
N LYS A 136 9.54 11.65 -11.11
CA LYS A 136 10.17 12.77 -11.83
C LYS A 136 9.51 13.04 -13.18
N LYS A 137 9.19 11.98 -13.95
CA LYS A 137 8.58 12.09 -15.28
C LYS A 137 7.18 12.71 -15.23
N LEU A 138 6.39 12.39 -14.19
CA LEU A 138 4.99 12.80 -14.05
C LEU A 138 4.78 13.96 -13.07
N ASP A 139 5.86 14.55 -12.57
CA ASP A 139 5.81 15.59 -11.53
C ASP A 139 4.95 15.18 -10.33
N ILE A 140 5.21 13.99 -9.79
CA ILE A 140 4.54 13.44 -8.60
C ILE A 140 5.50 13.51 -7.42
N LYS A 141 5.04 14.01 -6.29
CA LYS A 141 5.83 14.03 -5.05
C LYS A 141 6.07 12.60 -4.54
N VAL A 142 7.23 12.39 -3.93
CA VAL A 142 7.61 11.11 -3.33
C VAL A 142 7.48 11.18 -1.82
N VAL A 143 6.98 10.11 -1.22
CA VAL A 143 6.94 9.91 0.23
C VAL A 143 7.68 8.63 0.60
N ALA A 144 8.43 8.68 1.69
CA ALA A 144 9.14 7.54 2.25
C ALA A 144 8.31 6.90 3.37
N THR A 145 8.11 5.58 3.31
CA THR A 145 7.44 4.79 4.34
C THR A 145 8.23 3.50 4.61
N ASN A 146 7.81 2.70 5.56
CA ASN A 146 8.49 1.43 5.85
C ASN A 146 7.54 0.23 5.96
N ASP A 147 6.25 0.38 5.64
CA ASP A 147 5.28 -0.72 5.76
C ASP A 147 5.40 -1.43 7.14
N CYS A 148 5.35 -0.63 8.22
CA CYS A 148 5.66 -1.10 9.58
C CYS A 148 4.64 -2.14 10.04
N HIS A 149 5.15 -3.29 10.51
CA HIS A 149 4.35 -4.38 11.06
C HIS A 149 4.65 -4.64 12.53
N TYR A 150 5.73 -4.07 13.06
CA TYR A 150 6.15 -4.16 14.45
C TYR A 150 7.00 -2.95 14.85
N LEU A 151 7.20 -2.74 16.16
CA LEU A 151 7.82 -1.51 16.69
C LEU A 151 9.34 -1.52 16.59
N THR A 152 9.99 -2.57 17.05
CA THR A 152 11.45 -2.66 17.07
C THR A 152 11.93 -3.82 16.18
N LYS A 153 13.17 -3.74 15.72
CA LYS A 153 13.77 -4.79 14.87
C LYS A 153 13.72 -6.19 15.51
N ASN A 154 13.78 -6.26 16.83
CA ASN A 154 13.75 -7.52 17.56
C ASN A 154 12.33 -8.13 17.64
N ASP A 155 11.27 -7.37 17.42
CA ASP A 155 9.88 -7.85 17.44
C ASP A 155 9.53 -8.72 16.22
N TYR A 156 10.46 -8.86 15.27
CA TYR A 156 10.33 -9.76 14.12
C TYR A 156 9.88 -11.17 14.54
N HIS A 157 10.46 -11.74 15.60
CA HIS A 157 10.11 -13.09 16.07
C HIS A 157 8.67 -13.18 16.58
N SER A 158 8.22 -12.17 17.32
CA SER A 158 6.84 -12.09 17.81
C SER A 158 5.85 -11.96 16.64
N HIS A 159 6.19 -11.12 15.66
CA HIS A 159 5.39 -10.96 14.44
C HIS A 159 5.31 -12.27 13.63
N ASP A 160 6.42 -12.98 13.46
CA ASP A 160 6.46 -14.29 12.77
C ASP A 160 5.58 -15.34 13.49
N THR A 161 5.55 -15.31 14.83
CA THR A 161 4.66 -16.18 15.62
C THR A 161 3.18 -15.80 15.40
N LEU A 162 2.84 -14.51 15.36
CA LEU A 162 1.47 -14.05 15.06
C LEU A 162 1.02 -14.49 13.66
N LEU A 163 1.90 -14.43 12.66
CA LEU A 163 1.60 -14.96 11.32
C LEU A 163 1.31 -16.45 11.33
N CYS A 164 2.03 -17.25 12.15
CA CYS A 164 1.74 -18.66 12.31
C CYS A 164 0.36 -18.91 12.90
N ILE A 165 -0.03 -18.16 13.92
CA ILE A 165 -1.38 -18.24 14.52
C ILE A 165 -2.45 -17.89 13.46
N GLN A 166 -2.25 -16.80 12.74
CA GLN A 166 -3.19 -16.34 11.71
C GLN A 166 -3.37 -17.32 10.55
N THR A 167 -2.30 -18.02 10.17
CA THR A 167 -2.28 -18.96 9.02
C THR A 167 -2.46 -20.41 9.44
N ASN A 168 -2.68 -20.69 10.73
CA ASN A 168 -2.77 -22.04 11.29
C ASN A 168 -1.55 -22.90 10.94
N SER A 169 -0.35 -22.33 11.08
CA SER A 169 0.93 -22.97 10.77
C SER A 169 1.80 -23.04 12.03
N LEU A 170 2.80 -23.91 12.03
CA LEU A 170 3.78 -23.98 13.12
C LEU A 170 5.07 -23.22 12.75
N VAL A 171 5.70 -22.57 13.75
CA VAL A 171 6.95 -21.81 13.56
C VAL A 171 8.06 -22.69 12.91
N LYS A 172 8.10 -23.97 13.24
CA LYS A 172 9.08 -24.94 12.69
C LYS A 172 8.83 -25.36 11.25
N GLU A 173 7.68 -25.06 10.67
CA GLU A 173 7.37 -25.41 9.29
C GLU A 173 8.18 -24.55 8.33
N GLU A 174 8.88 -25.15 7.37
CA GLU A 174 9.68 -24.45 6.38
C GLU A 174 8.80 -23.78 5.30
N ARG A 175 7.74 -24.48 4.87
CA ARG A 175 6.82 -24.02 3.82
C ARG A 175 5.58 -23.35 4.41
N ARG A 176 5.74 -22.14 4.92
CA ARG A 176 4.64 -21.32 5.45
C ARG A 176 4.77 -19.85 5.01
N PHE A 177 3.73 -19.11 5.19
CA PHE A 177 3.79 -17.66 4.98
C PHE A 177 4.68 -17.02 6.06
N ARG A 178 5.64 -16.24 5.63
CA ARG A 178 6.51 -15.41 6.48
C ARG A 178 7.00 -14.18 5.71
N PHE A 179 7.37 -13.15 6.41
CA PHE A 179 8.04 -12.00 5.83
C PHE A 179 9.53 -12.32 5.61
N ASN A 180 10.06 -11.87 4.50
CA ASN A 180 11.49 -11.99 4.20
C ASN A 180 12.23 -10.83 4.86
N GLY A 181 13.12 -11.13 5.81
CA GLY A 181 13.88 -10.12 6.55
C GLY A 181 13.15 -9.57 7.78
N ASN A 182 13.81 -8.67 8.48
CA ASN A 182 13.38 -8.08 9.75
C ASN A 182 13.33 -6.54 9.69
N GLU A 183 13.11 -5.99 8.50
CA GLU A 183 13.20 -4.54 8.24
C GLU A 183 11.85 -3.80 8.30
N PHE A 184 10.76 -4.49 8.70
CA PHE A 184 9.40 -3.94 8.76
C PHE A 184 9.06 -3.30 10.11
N TYR A 185 10.06 -2.72 10.78
CA TYR A 185 9.91 -2.03 12.06
C TYR A 185 9.79 -0.51 11.89
N LEU A 186 9.40 0.18 12.95
CA LEU A 186 9.34 1.64 12.97
C LEU A 186 10.75 2.22 13.06
N LYS A 187 11.30 2.56 11.91
CA LYS A 187 12.64 3.13 11.77
C LYS A 187 12.69 4.60 12.23
N SER A 188 13.81 4.99 12.81
CA SER A 188 14.16 6.40 13.01
C SER A 188 14.37 7.10 11.65
N LYS A 189 14.49 8.43 11.69
CA LYS A 189 14.79 9.22 10.49
C LYS A 189 16.09 8.78 9.83
N ASP A 190 17.14 8.58 10.62
CA ASP A 190 18.47 8.23 10.10
C ASP A 190 18.47 6.84 9.50
N GLU A 191 17.84 5.84 10.18
CA GLU A 191 17.64 4.50 9.62
C GLU A 191 16.81 4.50 8.32
N MET A 192 15.84 5.41 8.19
CA MET A 192 15.09 5.55 6.94
C MET A 192 15.92 6.15 5.81
N VAL A 193 16.81 7.11 6.11
CA VAL A 193 17.74 7.66 5.11
C VAL A 193 18.66 6.56 4.62
N ASP A 194 19.32 5.84 5.54
CA ASP A 194 20.24 4.74 5.20
C ASP A 194 19.56 3.63 4.38
N ALA A 195 18.29 3.32 4.68
CA ALA A 195 17.54 2.29 3.97
C ALA A 195 17.07 2.69 2.55
N LEU A 196 17.10 3.99 2.21
CA LEU A 196 16.59 4.54 0.94
C LEU A 196 17.69 5.13 0.03
N GLU A 197 18.92 5.22 0.51
CA GLU A 197 20.09 5.56 -0.30
C GLU A 197 20.49 4.40 -1.23
#